data_f4decb5c1a764c54d7b40a08dcbb4729
#
_entry.id   f4decb5c1a764c54d7b40a08dcbb4729
#
_cell.length_a   1.000
_cell.length_b   1.000
_cell.length_c   1.000
_cell.angle_alpha   90.00
_cell.angle_beta   90.00
_cell.angle_gamma   90.00
#
_symmetry.space_group_name_H-M   'P 1'
#
loop_
_entity.id
_entity.type
_entity.pdbx_description
1 polymer ?
#
loop_
_entity_poly.entity_id
_entity_poly.type
_entity_poly.pdbx_seq_one_letter_code
_entity_poly.pdbx_strand_id
1 'polypeptide(L)'
;MAITFVDGSAKTGTGTSVTPTEPAGAASGDLIILSCAIATIDGVWTDPADFTEIDQNTATLGAPDTRNYIGYKIRGADAGSGYAMSYSGTSGNYASLISCYRGVDTSQPIDTTYVNATHFTSAANNMNLAAKPIDTTTANAWVVLYYFCTTPALTGVGPPSGFNQRDAATATISCYTCDFADGAASTVTPGVFTHTGTDAQDPRIFTISLREVQSVAASKLAVLKRNRHF
;
A
#
# COMPACT_ATOMS: atom_id res chain seq x y z
N MET A 1 10.34 -16.37 -8.35
CA MET A 1 8.93 -16.79 -8.09
C MET A 1 8.09 -15.55 -8.35
N ALA A 2 7.06 -15.64 -9.17
CA ALA A 2 6.25 -14.46 -9.49
C ALA A 2 5.55 -13.90 -8.24
N ILE A 3 5.46 -12.58 -8.16
CA ILE A 3 4.67 -11.92 -7.12
C ILE A 3 3.20 -12.28 -7.32
N THR A 4 2.49 -12.52 -6.25
CA THR A 4 1.05 -12.75 -6.23
C THR A 4 0.41 -12.05 -5.04
N PHE A 5 -0.75 -11.43 -5.24
CA PHE A 5 -1.59 -11.00 -4.14
C PHE A 5 -2.19 -12.25 -3.46
N VAL A 6 -2.04 -12.36 -2.15
CA VAL A 6 -2.51 -13.50 -1.38
C VAL A 6 -3.91 -13.24 -0.85
N ASP A 7 -4.06 -12.15 -0.09
CA ASP A 7 -5.31 -11.79 0.58
C ASP A 7 -5.16 -10.38 1.18
N GLY A 8 -6.26 -9.79 1.60
CA GLY A 8 -6.31 -8.52 2.30
C GLY A 8 -7.28 -8.52 3.47
N SER A 9 -7.17 -7.52 4.30
CA SER A 9 -8.14 -7.28 5.37
C SER A 9 -8.36 -5.79 5.57
N ALA A 10 -9.59 -5.43 5.93
CA ALA A 10 -10.02 -4.07 6.14
C ALA A 10 -10.59 -3.88 7.55
N LYS A 11 -10.33 -2.72 8.16
CA LYS A 11 -10.92 -2.36 9.44
C LYS A 11 -11.22 -0.87 9.51
N THR A 12 -12.41 -0.54 10.01
CA THR A 12 -12.84 0.83 10.28
C THR A 12 -13.30 0.97 11.72
N GLY A 13 -13.29 2.18 12.24
CA GLY A 13 -13.77 2.47 13.59
C GLY A 13 -13.49 3.89 14.03
N THR A 14 -13.60 4.13 15.34
CA THR A 14 -13.29 5.40 15.98
C THR A 14 -12.42 5.13 17.19
N GLY A 15 -11.38 5.92 17.38
CA GLY A 15 -10.46 5.74 18.50
C GLY A 15 -9.07 6.28 18.22
N THR A 16 -8.15 5.97 19.12
CA THR A 16 -6.71 6.25 19.01
C THR A 16 -5.89 4.95 18.86
N SER A 17 -6.54 3.84 18.63
CA SER A 17 -5.87 2.55 18.39
C SER A 17 -6.64 1.72 17.36
N VAL A 18 -5.90 0.99 16.57
CA VAL A 18 -6.46 0.04 15.61
C VAL A 18 -5.60 -1.22 15.60
N THR A 19 -6.24 -2.39 15.55
CA THR A 19 -5.56 -3.66 15.38
C THR A 19 -6.18 -4.37 14.18
N PRO A 20 -5.71 -4.09 12.96
CA PRO A 20 -6.14 -4.83 11.78
C PRO A 20 -5.76 -6.29 11.91
N THR A 21 -6.62 -7.17 11.44
CA THR A 21 -6.39 -8.62 11.48
C THR A 21 -5.44 -9.04 10.37
N GLU A 22 -4.51 -9.93 10.66
CA GLU A 22 -3.66 -10.53 9.62
C GLU A 22 -4.54 -11.29 8.59
N PRO A 23 -4.28 -11.17 7.28
CA PRO A 23 -4.99 -11.93 6.26
C PRO A 23 -4.81 -13.44 6.46
N ALA A 24 -5.91 -14.19 6.29
CA ALA A 24 -5.93 -15.64 6.62
C ALA A 24 -4.98 -16.48 5.77
N GLY A 25 -4.65 -16.03 4.56
CA GLY A 25 -3.72 -16.72 3.65
C GLY A 25 -2.24 -16.41 3.87
N ALA A 26 -1.90 -15.51 4.79
CA ALA A 26 -0.52 -15.08 5.02
C ALA A 26 0.36 -16.20 5.55
N ALA A 27 1.57 -16.34 5.01
CA ALA A 27 2.56 -17.34 5.38
C ALA A 27 3.93 -16.70 5.66
N SER A 28 4.82 -17.42 6.33
CA SER A 28 6.19 -16.94 6.55
C SER A 28 6.89 -16.60 5.23
N GLY A 29 7.53 -15.44 5.18
CA GLY A 29 8.17 -14.89 3.99
C GLY A 29 7.28 -14.03 3.11
N ASP A 30 5.98 -13.94 3.37
CA ASP A 30 5.10 -13.02 2.67
C ASP A 30 5.37 -11.56 3.11
N LEU A 31 5.20 -10.63 2.20
CA LEU A 31 5.21 -9.20 2.50
C LEU A 31 3.83 -8.78 3.00
N ILE A 32 3.78 -8.17 4.16
CA ILE A 32 2.60 -7.53 4.73
C ILE A 32 2.77 -6.02 4.58
N ILE A 33 1.83 -5.35 3.93
CA ILE A 33 1.76 -3.88 3.87
C ILE A 33 0.54 -3.44 4.65
N LEU A 34 0.76 -2.56 5.61
CA LEU A 34 -0.28 -1.95 6.42
C LEU A 34 -0.42 -0.48 6.06
N SER A 35 -1.63 -0.08 5.77
CA SER A 35 -2.00 1.32 5.56
C SER A 35 -3.10 1.73 6.52
N CYS A 36 -3.04 2.96 7.01
CA CYS A 36 -4.03 3.50 7.92
C CYS A 36 -4.23 5.00 7.70
N ALA A 37 -5.46 5.46 7.88
CA ALA A 37 -5.79 6.88 7.92
C ALA A 37 -6.72 7.16 9.10
N ILE A 38 -6.56 8.35 9.72
CA ILE A 38 -7.41 8.84 10.79
C ILE A 38 -7.81 10.30 10.53
N ALA A 39 -9.06 10.67 10.88
CA ALA A 39 -9.61 12.02 10.69
C ALA A 39 -9.17 12.95 11.83
N THR A 40 -7.87 13.17 11.97
CA THR A 40 -7.24 14.14 12.88
C THR A 40 -5.75 14.23 12.55
N ILE A 41 -5.11 15.36 12.87
CA ILE A 41 -3.69 15.63 12.55
C ILE A 41 -2.86 15.99 13.77
N ASP A 42 -3.43 15.98 14.96
CA ASP A 42 -2.82 16.43 16.21
C ASP A 42 -1.84 15.42 16.83
N GLY A 43 -1.59 14.31 16.17
CA GLY A 43 -0.70 13.25 16.62
C GLY A 43 0.02 12.51 15.49
N VAL A 44 0.66 11.43 15.87
CA VAL A 44 1.38 10.52 14.97
C VAL A 44 1.00 9.08 15.27
N TRP A 45 1.05 8.23 14.24
CA TRP A 45 0.94 6.80 14.39
C TRP A 45 2.23 6.20 14.96
N THR A 46 2.09 5.25 15.84
CA THR A 46 3.20 4.41 16.31
C THR A 46 3.11 3.07 15.58
N ASP A 47 4.20 2.67 14.95
CA ASP A 47 4.31 1.45 14.17
C ASP A 47 3.98 0.22 15.01
N PRO A 48 3.32 -0.79 14.42
CA PRO A 48 3.34 -2.11 15.01
C PRO A 48 4.77 -2.65 15.09
N ALA A 49 5.04 -3.54 16.05
CA ALA A 49 6.36 -4.15 16.17
C ALA A 49 6.85 -4.77 14.85
N ASP A 50 8.12 -4.59 14.54
CA ASP A 50 8.82 -5.12 13.35
C ASP A 50 8.34 -4.57 11.99
N PHE A 51 7.51 -3.52 11.98
CA PHE A 51 7.20 -2.81 10.75
C PHE A 51 8.28 -1.77 10.44
N THR A 52 8.53 -1.59 9.15
CA THR A 52 9.32 -0.49 8.61
C THR A 52 8.36 0.55 8.04
N GLU A 53 8.35 1.75 8.61
CA GLU A 53 7.58 2.87 8.08
C GLU A 53 8.08 3.22 6.67
N ILE A 54 7.16 3.38 5.73
CA ILE A 54 7.44 3.95 4.41
C ILE A 54 7.21 5.46 4.46
N ASP A 55 6.04 5.87 4.95
CA ASP A 55 5.69 7.27 5.13
C ASP A 55 4.57 7.44 6.15
N GLN A 56 4.61 8.58 6.81
CA GLN A 56 3.53 9.04 7.66
C GLN A 56 3.28 10.52 7.40
N ASN A 57 2.14 10.85 6.83
CA ASN A 57 1.90 12.19 6.31
C ASN A 57 0.57 12.78 6.76
N THR A 58 0.54 14.12 6.85
CA THR A 58 -0.68 14.89 7.13
C THR A 58 -1.26 15.45 5.84
N ALA A 59 -2.59 15.37 5.70
CA ALA A 59 -3.35 16.14 4.73
C ALA A 59 -4.10 17.26 5.47
N THR A 60 -3.80 18.52 5.12
CA THR A 60 -4.27 19.71 5.85
C THR A 60 -5.12 20.65 4.99
N LEU A 61 -5.69 20.19 3.90
CA LEU A 61 -6.37 21.05 2.92
C LEU A 61 -7.86 20.72 2.78
N GLY A 62 -8.56 20.88 3.84
CA GLY A 62 -10.00 20.66 3.91
C GLY A 62 -10.36 20.05 5.28
N ALA A 63 -11.51 20.34 5.82
CA ALA A 63 -11.98 19.69 7.05
C ALA A 63 -12.83 18.47 6.69
N PRO A 64 -12.60 17.30 7.29
CA PRO A 64 -11.60 17.04 8.34
C PRO A 64 -10.22 16.67 7.76
N ASP A 65 -9.17 17.25 8.33
CA ASP A 65 -7.78 16.89 8.05
C ASP A 65 -7.50 15.43 8.40
N THR A 66 -6.56 14.79 7.67
CA THR A 66 -6.17 13.38 7.92
C THR A 66 -4.70 13.19 8.18
N ARG A 67 -4.41 12.21 9.04
CA ARG A 67 -3.09 11.61 9.19
C ARG A 67 -3.08 10.24 8.55
N ASN A 68 -2.22 10.07 7.56
CA ASN A 68 -2.07 8.82 6.82
C ASN A 68 -0.76 8.14 7.21
N TYR A 69 -0.77 6.83 7.23
CA TYR A 69 0.38 5.98 7.51
C TYR A 69 0.45 4.86 6.49
N ILE A 70 1.66 4.47 6.13
CA ILE A 70 1.95 3.26 5.38
C ILE A 70 3.28 2.68 5.85
N GLY A 71 3.30 1.37 6.09
CA GLY A 71 4.48 0.62 6.50
C GLY A 71 4.38 -0.84 6.07
N TYR A 72 5.48 -1.55 6.18
CA TYR A 72 5.55 -2.95 5.78
C TYR A 72 6.40 -3.79 6.71
N LYS A 73 6.21 -5.11 6.65
CA LYS A 73 7.11 -6.11 7.25
C LYS A 73 7.15 -7.38 6.40
N ILE A 74 8.21 -8.14 6.53
CA ILE A 74 8.23 -9.53 6.10
C ILE A 74 7.69 -10.38 7.23
N ARG A 75 6.65 -11.17 6.94
CA ARG A 75 6.02 -12.04 7.93
C ARG A 75 6.98 -13.12 8.40
N GLY A 76 7.14 -13.22 9.72
CA GLY A 76 7.88 -14.29 10.36
C GLY A 76 7.14 -15.63 10.40
N ALA A 77 7.65 -16.58 11.16
CA ALA A 77 7.04 -17.90 11.32
C ALA A 77 5.75 -17.86 12.16
N ASP A 78 5.65 -16.92 13.10
CA ASP A 78 4.50 -16.82 13.99
C ASP A 78 3.29 -16.23 13.28
N ALA A 79 2.15 -16.90 13.39
CA ALA A 79 0.89 -16.38 12.92
C ALA A 79 0.53 -15.15 13.75
N GLY A 80 0.39 -13.99 13.09
CA GLY A 80 -0.07 -12.77 13.73
C GLY A 80 -1.58 -12.87 14.03
N SER A 81 -1.99 -12.45 15.21
CA SER A 81 -3.42 -12.23 15.51
C SER A 81 -3.91 -10.89 15.00
N GLY A 82 -3.00 -9.99 14.67
CA GLY A 82 -3.23 -8.63 14.20
C GLY A 82 -2.06 -7.72 14.53
N TYR A 83 -2.06 -6.56 13.91
CA TYR A 83 -0.97 -5.59 14.00
C TYR A 83 -1.46 -4.32 14.72
N ALA A 84 -1.18 -4.23 16.02
CA ALA A 84 -1.64 -3.13 16.84
C ALA A 84 -0.88 -1.84 16.51
N MET A 85 -1.61 -0.79 16.18
CA MET A 85 -1.13 0.59 16.03
C MET A 85 -1.77 1.47 17.09
N SER A 86 -1.06 2.49 17.53
CA SER A 86 -1.60 3.55 18.38
C SER A 86 -1.36 4.93 17.77
N TYR A 87 -2.29 5.82 18.00
CA TYR A 87 -2.22 7.22 17.59
C TYR A 87 -2.06 8.12 18.81
N SER A 88 -1.08 9.01 18.81
CA SER A 88 -0.77 9.86 19.98
C SER A 88 -1.69 11.08 20.14
N GLY A 89 -2.50 11.39 19.12
CA GLY A 89 -3.42 12.53 19.12
C GLY A 89 -4.81 12.22 19.67
N THR A 90 -5.77 13.07 19.33
CA THR A 90 -7.17 12.89 19.73
C THR A 90 -7.83 11.73 18.98
N SER A 91 -8.89 11.17 19.58
CA SER A 91 -9.70 10.13 18.96
C SER A 91 -10.37 10.64 17.70
N GLY A 92 -10.25 9.87 16.61
CA GLY A 92 -10.87 10.16 15.31
C GLY A 92 -11.44 8.92 14.66
N ASN A 93 -12.22 9.12 13.60
CA ASN A 93 -12.59 8.02 12.72
C ASN A 93 -11.37 7.53 11.96
N TYR A 94 -11.20 6.22 11.82
CA TYR A 94 -10.09 5.61 11.09
C TYR A 94 -10.56 4.57 10.09
N ALA A 95 -9.74 4.36 9.07
CA ALA A 95 -9.80 3.22 8.16
C ALA A 95 -8.39 2.65 7.98
N SER A 96 -8.28 1.33 7.95
CA SER A 96 -7.01 0.63 7.73
C SER A 96 -7.18 -0.56 6.80
N LEU A 97 -6.14 -0.84 6.02
CA LEU A 97 -6.04 -1.99 5.13
C LEU A 97 -4.74 -2.73 5.40
N ILE A 98 -4.80 -4.05 5.31
CA ILE A 98 -3.62 -4.89 5.17
C ILE A 98 -3.70 -5.56 3.79
N SER A 99 -2.57 -5.54 3.07
CA SER A 99 -2.39 -6.27 1.83
C SER A 99 -1.22 -7.25 1.99
N CYS A 100 -1.42 -8.49 1.58
CA CYS A 100 -0.43 -9.56 1.67
C CYS A 100 0.03 -10.00 0.28
N TYR A 101 1.35 -10.00 0.05
CA TYR A 101 1.97 -10.39 -1.21
C TYR A 101 3.02 -11.48 -1.00
N ARG A 102 2.98 -12.50 -1.86
CA ARG A 102 3.92 -13.62 -1.90
C ARG A 102 4.86 -13.51 -3.10
N GLY A 103 6.10 -14.02 -2.98
CA GLY A 103 7.08 -13.98 -4.07
C GLY A 103 7.87 -12.67 -4.13
N VAL A 104 7.71 -11.81 -3.15
CA VAL A 104 8.49 -10.57 -2.98
C VAL A 104 9.88 -10.89 -2.43
N ASP A 105 10.91 -10.15 -2.86
CA ASP A 105 12.27 -10.27 -2.31
C ASP A 105 12.28 -9.88 -0.83
N THR A 106 12.49 -10.84 0.04
CA THR A 106 12.44 -10.61 1.49
C THR A 106 13.60 -9.78 2.03
N SER A 107 14.67 -9.64 1.27
CA SER A 107 15.84 -8.82 1.65
C SER A 107 15.70 -7.36 1.21
N GLN A 108 14.97 -7.12 0.12
CA GLN A 108 14.69 -5.80 -0.43
C GLN A 108 13.28 -5.79 -1.06
N PRO A 109 12.21 -5.76 -0.24
CA PRO A 109 10.85 -5.93 -0.73
C PRO A 109 10.34 -4.75 -1.58
N ILE A 110 10.87 -3.56 -1.34
CA ILE A 110 10.54 -2.35 -2.10
C ILE A 110 11.59 -2.17 -3.20
N ASP A 111 11.13 -2.10 -4.46
CA ASP A 111 12.00 -2.00 -5.63
C ASP A 111 12.58 -0.60 -5.79
N THR A 112 11.74 0.41 -5.63
CA THR A 112 12.15 1.82 -5.64
C THR A 112 11.50 2.58 -4.50
N THR A 113 11.99 3.80 -4.24
CA THR A 113 11.35 4.71 -3.30
C THR A 113 9.90 4.97 -3.73
N TYR A 114 9.02 4.91 -2.75
CA TYR A 114 7.61 5.25 -2.95
C TYR A 114 7.43 6.70 -3.46
N VAL A 115 6.33 6.94 -4.12
CA VAL A 115 5.94 8.28 -4.56
C VAL A 115 4.58 8.63 -3.95
N ASN A 116 4.50 9.82 -3.38
CA ASN A 116 3.29 10.34 -2.79
C ASN A 116 2.65 11.36 -3.73
N ALA A 117 1.38 11.18 -4.07
CA ALA A 117 0.56 12.16 -4.76
C ALA A 117 -0.50 12.72 -3.82
N THR A 118 -0.43 14.01 -3.57
CA THR A 118 -1.49 14.74 -2.87
C THR A 118 -2.22 15.61 -3.87
N HIS A 119 -3.52 15.62 -3.82
CA HIS A 119 -4.33 16.55 -4.62
C HIS A 119 -4.98 17.57 -3.69
N PHE A 120 -4.72 18.83 -3.98
CA PHE A 120 -5.17 19.98 -3.20
C PHE A 120 -6.06 20.85 -4.07
N THR A 121 -7.25 20.45 -4.34
CA THR A 121 -8.23 21.38 -4.90
C THR A 121 -9.47 21.34 -4.05
N SER A 122 -9.96 22.53 -3.69
CA SER A 122 -11.21 22.74 -2.98
C SER A 122 -12.29 21.73 -3.37
N ALA A 123 -13.17 21.41 -2.44
CA ALA A 123 -14.37 20.59 -2.59
C ALA A 123 -15.03 20.75 -3.98
N ALA A 124 -14.56 20.03 -4.96
CA ALA A 124 -15.16 19.93 -6.28
C ALA A 124 -15.56 18.47 -6.47
N ASN A 125 -16.84 18.26 -6.72
CA ASN A 125 -17.44 16.98 -7.06
C ASN A 125 -16.63 16.28 -8.17
N ASN A 126 -16.33 15.00 -8.04
CA ASN A 126 -15.62 14.16 -9.00
C ASN A 126 -14.11 14.45 -9.15
N MET A 127 -13.38 14.45 -8.06
CA MET A 127 -11.92 14.53 -8.15
C MET A 127 -11.31 13.21 -8.61
N ASN A 128 -11.11 13.11 -9.91
CA ASN A 128 -10.28 12.07 -10.50
C ASN A 128 -8.83 12.32 -10.10
N LEU A 129 -8.33 11.58 -9.12
CA LEU A 129 -6.95 11.74 -8.65
C LEU A 129 -6.01 10.85 -9.45
N ALA A 130 -5.05 11.48 -10.13
CA ALA A 130 -3.98 10.77 -10.82
C ALA A 130 -2.88 10.37 -9.84
N ALA A 131 -2.52 9.09 -9.83
CA ALA A 131 -1.31 8.63 -9.15
C ALA A 131 -0.07 9.13 -9.90
N LYS A 132 1.01 9.42 -9.16
CA LYS A 132 2.28 9.81 -9.78
C LYS A 132 2.96 8.61 -10.43
N PRO A 133 3.68 8.85 -11.54
CA PRO A 133 4.54 7.82 -12.12
C PRO A 133 5.58 7.30 -11.12
N ILE A 134 5.90 6.02 -11.23
CA ILE A 134 6.97 5.36 -10.48
C ILE A 134 7.86 4.56 -11.42
N ASP A 135 9.16 4.66 -11.23
CA ASP A 135 10.12 3.87 -11.98
C ASP A 135 10.33 2.52 -11.27
N THR A 136 10.07 1.43 -11.96
CA THR A 136 10.48 0.09 -11.50
C THR A 136 11.87 -0.21 -12.01
N THR A 137 12.73 -0.79 -11.18
CA THR A 137 14.13 -1.09 -11.52
C THR A 137 14.36 -2.57 -11.81
N THR A 138 13.44 -3.42 -11.38
CA THR A 138 13.49 -4.87 -11.61
C THR A 138 12.36 -5.33 -12.53
N ALA A 139 12.66 -6.32 -13.36
CA ALA A 139 11.63 -6.99 -14.16
C ALA A 139 10.63 -7.72 -13.23
N ASN A 140 9.39 -7.79 -13.67
CA ASN A 140 8.27 -8.38 -12.94
C ASN A 140 7.98 -7.72 -11.57
N ALA A 141 8.37 -6.46 -11.42
CA ALA A 141 7.95 -5.66 -10.28
C ALA A 141 6.42 -5.50 -10.25
N TRP A 142 5.85 -5.29 -9.08
CA TRP A 142 4.44 -4.95 -8.94
C TRP A 142 4.30 -3.53 -8.42
N VAL A 143 3.43 -2.75 -9.04
CA VAL A 143 3.07 -1.42 -8.56
C VAL A 143 1.79 -1.52 -7.76
N VAL A 144 1.83 -1.04 -6.53
CA VAL A 144 0.69 -1.04 -5.59
C VAL A 144 0.34 0.40 -5.27
N LEU A 145 -0.94 0.71 -5.36
CA LEU A 145 -1.49 2.02 -5.04
C LEU A 145 -2.37 1.92 -3.81
N TYR A 146 -2.16 2.85 -2.87
CA TYR A 146 -3.03 3.09 -1.72
C TYR A 146 -3.67 4.45 -1.86
N TYR A 147 -4.99 4.46 -1.94
CA TYR A 147 -5.79 5.67 -2.02
C TYR A 147 -6.52 5.92 -0.71
N PHE A 148 -6.42 7.11 -0.18
CA PHE A 148 -7.09 7.57 1.04
C PHE A 148 -7.91 8.80 0.74
N CYS A 149 -9.06 8.94 1.37
CA CYS A 149 -9.86 10.16 1.35
C CYS A 149 -10.76 10.27 2.58
N THR A 150 -11.09 11.50 2.94
CA THR A 150 -12.10 11.81 3.95
C THR A 150 -13.40 12.13 3.26
N THR A 151 -14.27 11.16 3.13
CA THR A 151 -15.65 11.42 2.71
C THR A 151 -16.54 10.27 3.14
N PRO A 152 -17.68 10.57 3.74
CA PRO A 152 -18.54 9.54 4.32
C PRO A 152 -19.20 8.61 3.30
N ALA A 153 -19.02 8.80 2.02
CA ALA A 153 -19.71 7.96 1.04
C ALA A 153 -19.07 8.01 -0.36
N LEU A 154 -17.77 7.70 -0.48
CA LEU A 154 -17.29 7.37 -1.81
C LEU A 154 -17.95 6.07 -2.27
N THR A 155 -18.81 6.18 -3.24
CA THR A 155 -19.40 5.02 -3.92
C THR A 155 -18.72 4.85 -5.27
N GLY A 156 -18.57 3.59 -5.70
CA GLY A 156 -18.06 3.29 -7.03
C GLY A 156 -16.62 3.75 -7.28
N VAL A 157 -15.75 3.66 -6.29
CA VAL A 157 -14.32 3.89 -6.51
C VAL A 157 -13.80 2.81 -7.45
N GLY A 158 -13.30 3.24 -8.60
CA GLY A 158 -12.67 2.39 -9.59
C GLY A 158 -11.15 2.61 -9.59
N PRO A 159 -10.35 1.55 -9.65
CA PRO A 159 -8.91 1.67 -9.80
C PRO A 159 -8.55 2.28 -11.15
N PRO A 160 -7.33 2.81 -11.31
CA PRO A 160 -6.83 3.20 -12.61
C PRO A 160 -6.90 2.06 -13.62
N SER A 161 -7.05 2.39 -14.90
CA SER A 161 -7.10 1.39 -15.98
C SER A 161 -5.87 0.46 -15.92
N GLY A 162 -6.10 -0.84 -15.99
CA GLY A 162 -5.08 -1.88 -15.91
C GLY A 162 -4.75 -2.33 -14.49
N PHE A 163 -5.18 -1.61 -13.46
CA PHE A 163 -5.01 -2.02 -12.07
C PHE A 163 -6.17 -2.89 -11.58
N ASN A 164 -5.85 -3.87 -10.75
CA ASN A 164 -6.85 -4.71 -10.09
C ASN A 164 -7.14 -4.16 -8.69
N GLN A 165 -8.39 -3.85 -8.39
CA GLN A 165 -8.77 -3.53 -7.02
C GLN A 165 -8.63 -4.76 -6.14
N ARG A 166 -8.00 -4.59 -4.96
CA ARG A 166 -7.75 -5.69 -4.01
C ARG A 166 -8.62 -5.60 -2.79
N ASP A 167 -8.62 -4.45 -2.14
CA ASP A 167 -9.38 -4.28 -0.91
C ASP A 167 -9.88 -2.83 -0.75
N ALA A 168 -10.87 -2.65 0.12
CA ALA A 168 -11.43 -1.36 0.45
C ALA A 168 -11.95 -1.34 1.90
N ALA A 169 -11.64 -0.27 2.61
CA ALA A 169 -12.25 0.07 3.89
C ALA A 169 -13.02 1.39 3.72
N THR A 170 -14.33 1.35 3.84
CA THR A 170 -15.21 2.50 3.62
C THR A 170 -16.01 2.84 4.87
N ALA A 171 -15.79 4.05 5.36
CA ALA A 171 -16.51 4.65 6.48
C ALA A 171 -16.47 6.18 6.31
N THR A 172 -16.40 6.96 7.38
CA THR A 172 -16.13 8.41 7.32
C THR A 172 -14.78 8.71 6.65
N ILE A 173 -13.82 7.80 6.76
CA ILE A 173 -12.59 7.76 5.96
C ILE A 173 -12.66 6.53 5.09
N SER A 174 -12.16 6.65 3.88
CA SER A 174 -12.07 5.53 2.93
C SER A 174 -10.62 5.27 2.54
N CYS A 175 -10.26 4.00 2.51
CA CYS A 175 -8.98 3.51 2.02
C CYS A 175 -9.23 2.45 0.96
N TYR A 176 -8.45 2.49 -0.13
CA TYR A 176 -8.53 1.52 -1.23
C TYR A 176 -7.14 1.06 -1.60
N THR A 177 -7.01 -0.20 -1.99
CA THR A 177 -5.79 -0.76 -2.54
C THR A 177 -6.05 -1.35 -3.90
N CYS A 178 -5.14 -1.09 -4.83
CA CYS A 178 -5.11 -1.76 -6.13
C CYS A 178 -3.67 -2.01 -6.56
N ASP A 179 -3.47 -2.95 -7.48
CA ASP A 179 -2.15 -3.33 -7.96
C ASP A 179 -2.12 -3.64 -9.46
N PHE A 180 -0.90 -3.61 -9.98
CA PHE A 180 -0.58 -3.88 -11.38
C PHE A 180 0.76 -4.62 -11.45
N ALA A 181 0.82 -5.73 -12.21
CA ALA A 181 2.05 -6.46 -12.49
C ALA A 181 2.79 -5.81 -13.66
N ASP A 182 3.97 -5.26 -13.42
CA ASP A 182 4.84 -4.71 -14.47
C ASP A 182 5.78 -5.81 -14.99
N GLY A 183 5.67 -6.13 -16.28
CA GLY A 183 6.43 -7.24 -16.88
C GLY A 183 7.89 -6.91 -17.16
N ALA A 184 8.27 -5.64 -17.22
CA ALA A 184 9.64 -5.18 -17.50
C ALA A 184 9.95 -3.97 -16.63
N ALA A 185 11.23 -3.80 -16.29
CA ALA A 185 11.67 -2.56 -15.62
C ALA A 185 11.33 -1.35 -16.50
N SER A 186 10.48 -0.46 -16.02
CA SER A 186 9.93 0.67 -16.79
C SER A 186 9.40 1.78 -15.89
N THR A 187 9.06 2.91 -16.48
CA THR A 187 8.25 3.92 -15.80
C THR A 187 6.77 3.52 -15.92
N VAL A 188 6.16 3.14 -14.81
CA VAL A 188 4.72 2.92 -14.75
C VAL A 188 4.03 4.25 -14.45
N THR A 189 3.16 4.67 -15.35
CA THR A 189 2.31 5.86 -15.16
C THR A 189 0.89 5.39 -14.88
N PRO A 190 0.49 5.27 -13.60
CA PRO A 190 -0.87 4.89 -13.27
C PRO A 190 -1.83 5.97 -13.78
N GLY A 191 -3.00 5.55 -14.19
CA GLY A 191 -4.06 6.48 -14.58
C GLY A 191 -4.71 7.14 -13.36
N VAL A 192 -5.97 7.44 -13.48
CA VAL A 192 -6.77 8.18 -12.53
C VAL A 192 -7.67 7.21 -11.77
N PHE A 193 -7.76 7.36 -10.45
CA PHE A 193 -8.86 6.77 -9.68
C PHE A 193 -10.16 7.46 -10.04
N THR A 194 -11.18 6.70 -10.37
CA THR A 194 -12.53 7.21 -10.63
C THR A 194 -13.42 6.97 -9.44
N HIS A 195 -14.33 7.85 -9.14
CA HIS A 195 -15.37 7.63 -8.14
C HIS A 195 -16.68 8.31 -8.53
N THR A 196 -17.78 7.77 -8.02
CA THR A 196 -19.11 8.36 -8.12
C THR A 196 -19.55 8.78 -6.72
N GLY A 197 -20.02 9.98 -6.55
CA GLY A 197 -20.45 10.52 -5.26
C GLY A 197 -19.95 11.95 -5.04
N THR A 198 -20.41 12.55 -3.96
CA THR A 198 -20.07 13.93 -3.61
C THR A 198 -18.76 13.97 -2.83
N ASP A 199 -17.82 14.78 -3.32
CA ASP A 199 -16.75 15.40 -2.57
C ASP A 199 -15.78 14.48 -1.80
N ALA A 200 -14.83 13.86 -2.52
CA ALA A 200 -13.61 13.36 -1.89
C ALA A 200 -12.84 14.56 -1.33
N GLN A 201 -12.71 14.65 -0.01
CA GLN A 201 -11.90 15.64 0.65
C GLN A 201 -10.54 15.03 0.99
N ASP A 202 -9.48 15.81 0.82
CA ASP A 202 -8.10 15.44 1.10
C ASP A 202 -7.64 14.08 0.53
N PRO A 203 -7.88 13.82 -0.76
CA PRO A 203 -7.45 12.56 -1.35
C PRO A 203 -5.93 12.48 -1.40
N ARG A 204 -5.40 11.30 -1.10
CA ARG A 204 -3.98 11.00 -1.14
C ARG A 204 -3.73 9.63 -1.75
N ILE A 205 -2.68 9.53 -2.58
CA ILE A 205 -2.25 8.26 -3.15
C ILE A 205 -0.78 8.02 -2.80
N PHE A 206 -0.50 6.84 -2.25
CA PHE A 206 0.86 6.30 -2.19
C PHE A 206 1.04 5.29 -3.31
N THR A 207 2.11 5.44 -4.06
CA THR A 207 2.53 4.50 -5.10
C THR A 207 3.81 3.81 -4.64
N ILE A 208 3.81 2.49 -4.60
CA ILE A 208 4.93 1.66 -4.15
C ILE A 208 5.21 0.64 -5.23
N SER A 209 6.48 0.34 -5.50
CA SER A 209 6.86 -0.80 -6.33
C SER A 209 7.45 -1.92 -5.48
N LEU A 210 6.97 -3.15 -5.71
CA LEU A 210 7.41 -4.36 -5.04
C LEU A 210 8.42 -5.09 -5.93
N ARG A 211 9.49 -5.59 -5.31
CA ARG A 211 10.54 -6.33 -6.00
C ARG A 211 10.26 -7.83 -5.98
N GLU A 212 10.27 -8.45 -7.16
CA GLU A 212 10.20 -9.91 -7.25
C GLU A 212 11.51 -10.56 -6.78
N VAL A 213 11.41 -11.73 -6.13
CA VAL A 213 12.59 -12.58 -5.88
C VAL A 213 13.27 -12.89 -7.20
N GLN A 214 14.45 -12.31 -7.41
CA GLN A 214 15.24 -12.59 -8.60
C GLN A 214 15.80 -14.02 -8.51
N SER A 215 15.43 -14.89 -9.45
CA SER A 215 16.10 -16.18 -9.56
C SER A 215 17.59 -15.91 -9.81
N VAL A 216 18.46 -16.44 -8.96
CA VAL A 216 19.89 -16.41 -9.20
C VAL A 216 20.11 -17.18 -10.51
N ALA A 217 20.13 -16.44 -11.60
CA ALA A 217 20.25 -17.01 -12.93
C ALA A 217 21.46 -17.95 -12.95
N ALA A 218 21.33 -19.01 -13.70
CA ALA A 218 22.28 -20.13 -13.90
C ALA A 218 23.71 -19.72 -14.36
N SER A 219 24.13 -18.48 -14.14
CA SER A 219 25.48 -17.99 -14.45
C SER A 219 26.58 -18.74 -13.68
N LYS A 220 26.27 -19.31 -12.51
CA LYS A 220 27.23 -20.17 -11.79
C LYS A 220 27.40 -21.55 -12.43
N LEU A 221 26.47 -22.05 -13.21
CA LEU A 221 26.59 -23.37 -13.87
C LEU A 221 27.50 -23.33 -15.10
N ALA A 222 27.62 -22.17 -15.74
CA ALA A 222 28.50 -22.00 -16.89
C ALA A 222 29.99 -21.97 -16.50
N VAL A 223 30.31 -21.47 -15.32
CA VAL A 223 31.71 -21.43 -14.82
C VAL A 223 32.20 -22.83 -14.41
N LEU A 224 31.33 -23.66 -13.84
CA LEU A 224 31.68 -25.03 -13.43
C LEU A 224 31.89 -26.00 -14.62
N LYS A 225 31.29 -25.74 -15.79
CA LYS A 225 31.51 -26.57 -16.98
C LYS A 225 32.81 -26.26 -17.74
N ARG A 226 33.41 -25.07 -17.54
CA ARG A 226 34.67 -24.70 -18.20
C ARG A 226 35.92 -25.28 -17.53
N ASN A 227 35.83 -25.76 -16.30
CA ASN A 227 36.98 -26.29 -15.55
C ASN A 227 37.07 -27.83 -15.55
N ARG A 228 36.37 -28.52 -16.44
CA ARG A 228 36.43 -30.00 -16.55
C ARG A 228 37.08 -30.51 -17.83
N HIS A 229 37.90 -29.72 -18.49
CA HIS A 229 38.75 -30.15 -19.58
C HIS A 229 40.21 -29.86 -19.25
N PHE A 230 40.80 -30.74 -18.43
CA PHE A 230 42.21 -31.08 -18.39
C PHE A 230 42.35 -32.55 -18.11
#